data_d3d51ff2e5c917ad79cb6fedf0064dca
#
_entry.id   d3d51ff2e5c917ad79cb6fedf0064dca
#
_cell.length_a   1.000
_cell.length_b   1.000
_cell.length_c   1.000
_cell.angle_alpha   90.00
_cell.angle_beta   90.00
_cell.angle_gamma   90.00
#
_symmetry.space_group_name_H-M   'P 1'
#
loop_
_entity.id
_entity.type
_entity.pdbx_description
1 polymer ?
#
loop_
_entity_poly.entity_id
_entity_poly.type
_entity_poly.pdbx_seq_one_letter_code
_entity_poly.pdbx_strand_id
1 'polypeptide(L)'
;MGYTGGILIFDLPYLPKQGGHTIRVFGNQSIQNDTPNFAPEGNIVGEVPMGSGVIVMASENVEIFNNVIGDNATVNLAVVAGEDSDDPNYQKFPKRIQIHDNQFGPGGYKPDQRGNLGPILVEIASTNVPDIIWDGVMPFWQYLFGQPTDEKLVIDSNGDATFLNLDAFWYVVFPYFHQPETDIDTFSGNVRPLPAVTLAFPK
;
A
#
# COMPACT_ATOMS: atom_id res chain seq x y z
N MET A 1 1.65 22.82 3.92
CA MET A 1 2.30 22.06 5.00
C MET A 1 2.27 20.63 4.59
N GLY A 2 3.40 19.99 4.46
CA GLY A 2 3.48 18.56 4.19
C GLY A 2 3.56 17.75 5.47
N TYR A 3 3.23 16.49 5.38
CA TYR A 3 3.42 15.48 6.42
C TYR A 3 4.54 14.53 5.99
N THR A 4 4.98 13.64 6.85
CA THR A 4 5.91 12.54 6.52
C THR A 4 5.23 11.51 5.63
N GLY A 5 4.00 11.15 6.00
CA GLY A 5 3.09 10.31 5.24
C GLY A 5 1.70 10.92 5.25
N GLY A 6 0.97 10.86 4.13
CA GLY A 6 -0.33 11.48 3.98
C GLY A 6 -1.45 10.70 4.65
N ILE A 7 -1.79 9.54 4.10
CA ILE A 7 -2.87 8.68 4.61
C ILE A 7 -2.29 7.29 4.89
N LEU A 8 -2.35 6.89 6.16
CA LEU A 8 -1.78 5.63 6.63
C LEU A 8 -2.90 4.73 7.15
N ILE A 9 -3.06 3.56 6.53
CA ILE A 9 -4.07 2.56 6.85
C ILE A 9 -3.33 1.33 7.35
N PHE A 10 -3.28 1.16 8.67
CA PHE A 10 -2.51 0.10 9.32
C PHE A 10 -3.37 -0.76 10.22
N ASP A 11 -3.14 -2.08 10.17
CA ASP A 11 -3.45 -2.97 11.29
C ASP A 11 -2.16 -3.46 11.93
N LEU A 12 -2.14 -3.64 13.24
CA LEU A 12 -0.95 -3.97 14.01
C LEU A 12 -1.23 -5.15 14.94
N PRO A 13 -0.18 -5.96 15.26
CA PRO A 13 -0.33 -7.01 16.24
C PRO A 13 -0.59 -6.45 17.66
N TYR A 14 -1.17 -7.27 18.50
CA TYR A 14 -1.44 -6.99 19.93
C TYR A 14 -2.33 -5.78 20.24
N LEU A 15 -3.05 -5.28 19.25
CA LEU A 15 -4.05 -4.24 19.50
C LEU A 15 -5.27 -4.84 20.22
N PRO A 16 -5.94 -4.07 21.10
CA PRO A 16 -7.19 -4.50 21.74
C PRO A 16 -8.31 -4.83 20.76
N LYS A 17 -8.28 -4.21 19.58
CA LYS A 17 -9.11 -4.52 18.41
C LYS A 17 -8.21 -4.59 17.20
N GLN A 18 -8.22 -5.72 16.54
CA GLN A 18 -7.49 -6.00 15.33
C GLN A 18 -8.45 -6.26 14.16
N GLY A 19 -7.89 -6.51 12.98
CA GLY A 19 -8.65 -6.77 11.78
C GLY A 19 -9.22 -5.47 11.21
N GLY A 20 -8.36 -4.49 10.92
CA GLY A 20 -8.75 -3.26 10.23
C GLY A 20 -9.38 -3.58 8.88
N HIS A 21 -10.67 -3.28 8.70
CA HIS A 21 -11.40 -3.62 7.49
C HIS A 21 -12.48 -2.60 7.13
N THR A 22 -12.97 -2.69 5.88
CA THR A 22 -14.10 -1.91 5.36
C THR A 22 -13.82 -0.40 5.42
N ILE A 23 -12.68 -0.02 4.83
CA ILE A 23 -12.15 1.34 4.86
C ILE A 23 -12.35 1.99 3.48
N ARG A 24 -12.87 3.19 3.46
CA ARG A 24 -13.02 3.99 2.24
C ARG A 24 -12.22 5.27 2.34
N VAL A 25 -11.32 5.48 1.38
CA VAL A 25 -10.48 6.67 1.26
C VAL A 25 -10.84 7.37 -0.04
N PHE A 26 -11.48 8.52 0.03
CA PHE A 26 -11.95 9.22 -1.16
C PHE A 26 -12.02 10.73 -0.99
N GLY A 27 -11.89 11.43 -2.12
CA GLY A 27 -12.04 12.89 -2.17
C GLY A 27 -10.92 13.64 -1.44
N ASN A 28 -9.74 13.01 -1.25
CA ASN A 28 -8.61 13.61 -0.56
C ASN A 28 -7.56 14.14 -1.54
N GLN A 29 -6.72 15.03 -1.03
CA GLN A 29 -5.46 15.42 -1.66
C GLN A 29 -4.31 14.97 -0.76
N SER A 30 -3.53 13.99 -1.22
CA SER A 30 -2.34 13.50 -0.53
C SER A 30 -1.10 13.87 -1.35
N ILE A 31 -0.61 15.08 -1.14
CA ILE A 31 0.45 15.68 -1.94
C ILE A 31 1.56 16.28 -1.05
N GLN A 32 2.82 16.20 -1.54
CA GLN A 32 3.98 16.82 -0.90
C GLN A 32 4.17 16.41 0.56
N ASN A 33 4.10 15.11 0.85
CA ASN A 33 4.26 14.58 2.21
C ASN A 33 5.75 14.34 2.54
N ASP A 34 6.60 15.33 2.26
CA ASP A 34 8.06 15.21 2.29
C ASP A 34 8.69 15.77 3.59
N THR A 35 7.92 15.90 4.64
CA THR A 35 8.45 16.31 5.95
C THR A 35 9.29 15.18 6.54
N PRO A 36 10.54 15.43 6.97
CA PRO A 36 11.36 14.42 7.61
C PRO A 36 10.62 13.75 8.78
N ASN A 37 10.74 12.42 8.85
CA ASN A 37 10.12 11.67 9.93
C ASN A 37 10.82 12.01 11.26
N PHE A 38 10.04 12.46 12.23
CA PHE A 38 10.50 12.85 13.56
C PHE A 38 9.96 11.92 14.67
N ALA A 39 9.26 10.85 14.30
CA ALA A 39 8.79 9.87 15.26
C ALA A 39 9.98 9.12 15.89
N PRO A 40 9.93 8.79 17.20
CA PRO A 40 10.97 8.02 17.85
C PRO A 40 11.18 6.64 17.21
N GLU A 41 12.43 6.18 17.23
CA GLU A 41 12.77 4.80 16.83
C GLU A 41 11.98 3.77 17.66
N GLY A 42 11.61 2.66 17.02
CA GLY A 42 10.80 1.60 17.63
C GLY A 42 9.30 1.89 17.67
N ASN A 43 8.87 3.03 17.14
CA ASN A 43 7.45 3.30 16.89
C ASN A 43 7.13 2.98 15.42
N ILE A 44 6.03 2.29 15.16
CA ILE A 44 5.63 1.93 13.79
C ILE A 44 5.52 3.15 12.87
N VAL A 45 5.13 4.31 13.40
CA VAL A 45 5.10 5.55 12.62
C VAL A 45 6.52 6.01 12.26
N GLY A 46 7.54 5.64 13.04
CA GLY A 46 8.95 5.89 12.76
C GLY A 46 9.45 5.16 11.52
N GLU A 47 8.82 4.03 11.17
CA GLU A 47 9.16 3.24 9.98
C GLU A 47 8.53 3.77 8.69
N VAL A 48 7.60 4.72 8.79
CA VAL A 48 6.98 5.33 7.60
C VAL A 48 8.00 6.17 6.84
N PRO A 49 8.29 5.84 5.58
CA PRO A 49 9.23 6.61 4.77
C PRO A 49 8.71 8.03 4.54
N MET A 50 9.59 9.00 4.65
CA MET A 50 9.29 10.36 4.23
C MET A 50 8.92 10.39 2.75
N GLY A 51 7.90 11.15 2.39
CA GLY A 51 7.45 11.22 1.00
C GLY A 51 6.51 10.09 0.60
N SER A 52 5.71 9.59 1.53
CA SER A 52 4.68 8.58 1.26
C SER A 52 3.31 9.25 1.16
N GLY A 53 2.61 9.04 0.05
CA GLY A 53 1.27 9.59 -0.15
C GLY A 53 0.20 8.78 0.60
N VAL A 54 -0.02 7.55 0.19
CA VAL A 54 -0.95 6.61 0.82
C VAL A 54 -0.25 5.29 1.07
N ILE A 55 -0.36 4.74 2.27
CA ILE A 55 0.12 3.39 2.58
C ILE A 55 -1.03 2.56 3.15
N VAL A 56 -1.23 1.37 2.58
CA VAL A 56 -2.12 0.34 3.10
C VAL A 56 -1.26 -0.83 3.59
N MET A 57 -1.32 -1.14 4.88
CA MET A 57 -0.55 -2.23 5.48
C MET A 57 -1.47 -3.14 6.30
N ALA A 58 -1.40 -4.45 6.05
CA ALA A 58 -2.09 -5.46 6.85
C ALA A 58 -3.60 -5.23 7.02
N SER A 59 -4.24 -4.58 6.08
CA SER A 59 -5.66 -4.20 6.15
C SER A 59 -6.49 -4.92 5.06
N GLU A 60 -7.79 -5.02 5.29
CA GLU A 60 -8.68 -5.78 4.42
C GLU A 60 -9.91 -4.95 4.01
N ASN A 61 -10.44 -5.21 2.81
CA ASN A 61 -11.57 -4.44 2.26
C ASN A 61 -11.31 -2.94 2.27
N VAL A 62 -10.28 -2.49 1.55
CA VAL A 62 -9.94 -1.07 1.43
C VAL A 62 -10.27 -0.60 0.02
N GLU A 63 -11.03 0.48 -0.08
CA GLU A 63 -11.40 1.15 -1.33
C GLU A 63 -10.78 2.55 -1.35
N ILE A 64 -9.91 2.82 -2.33
CA ILE A 64 -9.19 4.10 -2.50
C ILE A 64 -9.61 4.67 -3.84
N PHE A 65 -10.39 5.76 -3.84
CA PHE A 65 -10.96 6.29 -5.07
C PHE A 65 -11.21 7.79 -5.03
N ASN A 66 -11.24 8.41 -6.21
CA ASN A 66 -11.48 9.85 -6.37
C ASN A 66 -10.53 10.72 -5.53
N ASN A 67 -9.27 10.31 -5.33
CA ASN A 67 -8.25 11.10 -4.66
C ASN A 67 -7.29 11.74 -5.69
N VAL A 68 -6.61 12.79 -5.26
CA VAL A 68 -5.45 13.35 -5.93
C VAL A 68 -4.20 12.99 -5.11
N ILE A 69 -3.29 12.21 -5.69
CA ILE A 69 -2.11 11.69 -5.00
C ILE A 69 -0.89 12.03 -5.85
N GLY A 70 0.06 12.79 -5.34
CA GLY A 70 1.21 13.19 -6.13
C GLY A 70 2.24 14.02 -5.36
N ASP A 71 3.33 14.33 -6.04
CA ASP A 71 4.46 15.06 -5.48
C ASP A 71 5.03 14.46 -4.18
N ASN A 72 4.89 13.14 -4.01
CA ASN A 72 5.41 12.42 -2.86
C ASN A 72 6.78 11.81 -3.23
N ALA A 73 7.83 12.18 -2.50
CA ALA A 73 9.20 11.89 -2.89
C ALA A 73 9.53 10.39 -2.95
N THR A 74 8.94 9.57 -2.07
CA THR A 74 9.20 8.13 -2.00
C THR A 74 8.20 7.30 -2.80
N VAL A 75 6.90 7.48 -2.56
CA VAL A 75 5.85 6.69 -3.24
C VAL A 75 4.51 7.40 -3.15
N ASN A 76 3.74 7.39 -4.23
CA ASN A 76 2.39 7.92 -4.23
C ASN A 76 1.42 7.01 -3.48
N LEU A 77 1.39 5.71 -3.81
CA LEU A 77 0.54 4.73 -3.12
C LEU A 77 1.29 3.40 -2.98
N ALA A 78 1.33 2.86 -1.76
CA ALA A 78 1.91 1.54 -1.49
C ALA A 78 0.91 0.62 -0.78
N VAL A 79 0.86 -0.64 -1.22
CA VAL A 79 0.15 -1.75 -0.56
C VAL A 79 1.20 -2.74 -0.10
N VAL A 80 1.31 -2.96 1.20
CA VAL A 80 2.38 -3.77 1.78
C VAL A 80 1.86 -4.72 2.85
N ALA A 81 2.50 -5.85 3.01
CA ALA A 81 2.27 -6.74 4.15
C ALA A 81 2.80 -6.10 5.43
N GLY A 82 2.20 -6.46 6.55
CA GLY A 82 2.73 -6.12 7.85
C GLY A 82 3.89 -7.01 8.26
N GLU A 83 4.55 -6.66 9.35
CA GLU A 83 5.66 -7.43 9.89
C GLU A 83 5.22 -8.82 10.40
N ASP A 84 6.16 -9.74 10.50
CA ASP A 84 5.93 -11.03 11.13
C ASP A 84 5.65 -10.86 12.62
N SER A 85 4.64 -11.58 13.11
CA SER A 85 4.25 -11.57 14.52
C SER A 85 3.78 -12.94 14.96
N ASP A 86 3.99 -13.27 16.22
CA ASP A 86 3.47 -14.46 16.88
C ASP A 86 2.05 -14.25 17.46
N ASP A 87 1.45 -13.08 17.23
CA ASP A 87 0.06 -12.82 17.58
C ASP A 87 -0.89 -13.62 16.67
N PRO A 88 -1.64 -14.61 17.22
CA PRO A 88 -2.48 -15.48 16.41
C PRO A 88 -3.69 -14.76 15.77
N ASN A 89 -4.02 -13.57 16.24
CA ASN A 89 -5.15 -12.78 15.72
C ASN A 89 -4.73 -11.78 14.65
N TYR A 90 -3.42 -11.60 14.44
CA TYR A 90 -2.91 -10.63 13.49
C TYR A 90 -2.89 -11.18 12.07
N GLN A 91 -3.54 -10.46 11.15
CA GLN A 91 -3.54 -10.76 9.73
C GLN A 91 -2.64 -9.79 8.99
N LYS A 92 -1.40 -10.20 8.70
CA LYS A 92 -0.40 -9.31 8.09
C LYS A 92 -0.59 -9.05 6.59
N PHE A 93 -1.36 -9.88 5.89
CA PHE A 93 -1.49 -9.76 4.43
C PHE A 93 -2.65 -8.85 4.04
N PRO A 94 -2.42 -7.80 3.24
CA PRO A 94 -3.51 -6.98 2.72
C PRO A 94 -4.40 -7.81 1.78
N LYS A 95 -5.71 -7.63 1.86
CA LYS A 95 -6.69 -8.39 1.07
C LYS A 95 -7.81 -7.49 0.57
N ARG A 96 -8.33 -7.79 -0.62
CA ARG A 96 -9.48 -7.07 -1.19
C ARG A 96 -9.26 -5.56 -1.22
N ILE A 97 -8.12 -5.16 -1.78
CA ILE A 97 -7.78 -3.75 -1.96
C ILE A 97 -8.24 -3.32 -3.35
N GLN A 98 -8.99 -2.24 -3.43
CA GLN A 98 -9.47 -1.66 -4.68
C GLN A 98 -8.97 -0.23 -4.81
N ILE A 99 -8.29 0.06 -5.92
CA ILE A 99 -7.70 1.37 -6.22
C ILE A 99 -8.26 1.81 -7.57
N HIS A 100 -9.13 2.82 -7.58
CA HIS A 100 -9.79 3.22 -8.82
C HIS A 100 -10.14 4.72 -8.85
N ASP A 101 -10.30 5.25 -10.05
CA ASP A 101 -10.71 6.64 -10.29
C ASP A 101 -9.86 7.70 -9.56
N ASN A 102 -8.58 7.39 -9.25
CA ASN A 102 -7.67 8.36 -8.65
C ASN A 102 -6.89 9.11 -9.75
N GLN A 103 -6.44 10.31 -9.40
CA GLN A 103 -5.53 11.10 -10.21
C GLN A 103 -4.14 11.06 -9.58
N PHE A 104 -3.17 10.51 -10.32
CA PHE A 104 -1.78 10.48 -9.88
C PHE A 104 -1.00 11.63 -10.51
N GLY A 105 -0.21 12.33 -9.71
CA GLY A 105 0.79 13.29 -10.14
C GLY A 105 2.20 12.71 -10.03
N PRO A 106 3.26 13.48 -10.37
CA PRO A 106 4.64 13.01 -10.22
C PRO A 106 4.90 12.47 -8.82
N GLY A 107 5.76 11.44 -8.71
CA GLY A 107 6.14 10.85 -7.42
C GLY A 107 7.37 9.96 -7.54
N GLY A 108 7.84 9.41 -6.42
CA GLY A 108 8.92 8.44 -6.42
C GLY A 108 10.28 8.94 -6.90
N TYR A 109 10.48 10.25 -6.91
CA TYR A 109 11.69 10.88 -7.47
C TYR A 109 12.87 10.91 -6.49
N LYS A 110 12.64 10.68 -5.20
CA LYS A 110 13.67 10.68 -4.15
C LYS A 110 13.26 9.77 -2.97
N PRO A 111 13.29 8.45 -3.15
CA PRO A 111 12.91 7.51 -2.09
C PRO A 111 13.74 7.69 -0.82
N ASP A 112 13.08 7.71 0.33
CA ASP A 112 13.72 7.80 1.65
C ASP A 112 14.54 6.54 1.93
N GLN A 113 15.82 6.69 2.19
CA GLN A 113 16.74 5.57 2.42
C GLN A 113 16.70 5.03 3.87
N ARG A 114 15.82 5.55 4.70
CA ARG A 114 15.57 5.03 6.03
C ARG A 114 14.50 3.93 5.97
N GLY A 115 14.58 2.97 6.89
CA GLY A 115 13.68 1.81 6.89
C GLY A 115 13.93 0.86 5.73
N ASN A 116 12.96 0.01 5.43
CA ASN A 116 13.12 -1.10 4.49
C ASN A 116 12.59 -0.79 3.08
N LEU A 117 11.53 -0.01 2.97
CA LEU A 117 10.84 0.18 1.70
C LEU A 117 11.66 0.99 0.69
N GLY A 118 12.18 2.13 1.08
CA GLY A 118 12.89 3.01 0.15
C GLY A 118 14.13 2.39 -0.49
N PRO A 119 15.03 1.72 0.26
CA PRO A 119 16.17 1.00 -0.33
C PRO A 119 15.74 -0.06 -1.36
N ILE A 120 14.69 -0.85 -1.08
CA ILE A 120 14.17 -1.85 -2.01
C ILE A 120 13.61 -1.17 -3.27
N LEU A 121 12.88 -0.07 -3.13
CA LEU A 121 12.37 0.69 -4.26
C LEU A 121 13.49 1.22 -5.16
N VAL A 122 14.58 1.72 -4.57
CA VAL A 122 15.74 2.19 -5.35
C VAL A 122 16.43 1.05 -6.07
N GLU A 123 16.56 -0.12 -5.44
CA GLU A 123 17.21 -1.27 -6.04
C GLU A 123 16.42 -1.84 -7.22
N ILE A 124 15.08 -1.92 -7.11
CA ILE A 124 14.23 -2.52 -8.14
C ILE A 124 13.81 -1.50 -9.21
N ALA A 125 13.39 -0.30 -8.80
CA ALA A 125 12.83 0.71 -9.68
C ALA A 125 13.77 1.90 -9.94
N SER A 126 14.96 1.93 -9.35
CA SER A 126 15.89 3.07 -9.41
C SER A 126 15.28 4.34 -8.82
N THR A 127 15.34 5.49 -9.54
CA THR A 127 14.78 6.78 -9.10
C THR A 127 13.45 7.12 -9.75
N ASN A 128 12.83 6.16 -10.39
CA ASN A 128 11.55 6.36 -11.10
C ASN A 128 10.51 5.37 -10.53
N VAL A 129 10.21 5.52 -9.25
CA VAL A 129 9.26 4.65 -8.57
C VAL A 129 7.87 4.88 -9.14
N PRO A 130 7.20 3.83 -9.62
CA PRO A 130 5.84 3.93 -10.12
C PRO A 130 4.83 4.46 -9.10
N ASP A 131 3.68 4.92 -9.61
CA ASP A 131 2.64 5.56 -8.78
C ASP A 131 2.04 4.63 -7.75
N ILE A 132 1.83 3.36 -8.13
CA ILE A 132 1.22 2.34 -7.29
C ILE A 132 2.22 1.20 -7.12
N ILE A 133 2.57 0.91 -5.88
CA ILE A 133 3.47 -0.19 -5.50
C ILE A 133 2.68 -1.24 -4.71
N TRP A 134 2.87 -2.49 -5.08
CA TRP A 134 2.50 -3.63 -4.25
C TRP A 134 3.75 -4.45 -3.94
N ASP A 135 3.93 -4.84 -2.68
CA ASP A 135 5.08 -5.67 -2.30
C ASP A 135 4.98 -7.11 -2.82
N GLY A 136 3.79 -7.57 -3.24
CA GLY A 136 3.57 -8.93 -3.73
C GLY A 136 3.59 -9.99 -2.62
N VAL A 137 3.62 -9.58 -1.36
CA VAL A 137 3.69 -10.53 -0.23
C VAL A 137 2.30 -11.05 0.13
N MET A 138 2.14 -12.37 0.04
CA MET A 138 0.89 -13.07 0.28
C MET A 138 1.13 -14.41 1.00
N PRO A 139 0.10 -15.10 1.49
CA PRO A 139 0.26 -16.43 2.06
C PRO A 139 0.95 -17.40 1.11
N PHE A 140 1.89 -18.21 1.61
CA PHE A 140 2.73 -19.09 0.78
C PHE A 140 1.93 -19.98 -0.20
N TRP A 141 0.78 -20.49 0.22
CA TRP A 141 -0.06 -21.32 -0.63
C TRP A 141 -0.63 -20.57 -1.86
N GLN A 142 -0.74 -19.22 -1.79
CA GLN A 142 -1.21 -18.40 -2.91
C GLN A 142 -0.16 -18.28 -4.02
N TYR A 143 1.12 -18.42 -3.70
CA TYR A 143 2.17 -18.53 -4.75
C TYR A 143 2.08 -19.84 -5.53
N LEU A 144 1.52 -20.90 -4.94
CA LEU A 144 1.41 -22.22 -5.57
C LEU A 144 0.09 -22.39 -6.34
N PHE A 145 -1.01 -21.86 -5.81
CA PHE A 145 -2.37 -22.12 -6.31
C PHE A 145 -3.07 -20.86 -6.84
N GLY A 146 -2.40 -19.72 -6.78
CA GLY A 146 -2.98 -18.41 -7.13
C GLY A 146 -3.78 -17.79 -5.99
N GLN A 147 -3.94 -16.48 -6.06
CA GLN A 147 -4.73 -15.72 -5.10
C GLN A 147 -6.23 -15.89 -5.38
N PRO A 148 -7.07 -16.15 -4.36
CA PRO A 148 -8.51 -16.19 -4.52
C PRO A 148 -9.04 -14.91 -5.17
N THR A 149 -9.99 -15.04 -6.09
CA THR A 149 -10.48 -13.90 -6.88
C THR A 149 -11.07 -12.78 -6.03
N ASP A 150 -11.63 -13.11 -4.87
CA ASP A 150 -12.22 -12.16 -3.94
C ASP A 150 -11.21 -11.56 -2.95
N GLU A 151 -9.96 -12.03 -2.93
CA GLU A 151 -8.89 -11.48 -2.10
C GLU A 151 -7.91 -10.58 -2.87
N LYS A 152 -8.05 -10.52 -4.19
CA LYS A 152 -7.11 -9.81 -5.07
C LYS A 152 -7.05 -8.31 -4.81
N LEU A 153 -5.87 -7.75 -5.15
CA LEU A 153 -5.70 -6.34 -5.46
C LEU A 153 -6.37 -6.07 -6.82
N VAL A 154 -7.20 -5.05 -6.89
CA VAL A 154 -7.85 -4.57 -8.13
C VAL A 154 -7.44 -3.13 -8.36
N ILE A 155 -6.92 -2.83 -9.55
CA ILE A 155 -6.52 -1.49 -9.98
C ILE A 155 -7.26 -1.19 -11.28
N ASP A 156 -8.05 -0.13 -11.32
CA ASP A 156 -8.86 0.20 -12.48
C ASP A 156 -9.07 1.71 -12.60
N SER A 157 -9.21 2.21 -13.82
CA SER A 157 -9.64 3.60 -14.10
C SER A 157 -8.81 4.70 -13.41
N ASN A 158 -7.51 4.50 -13.22
CA ASN A 158 -6.61 5.50 -12.62
C ASN A 158 -5.84 6.34 -13.67
N GLY A 159 -6.38 6.48 -14.88
CA GLY A 159 -5.71 7.22 -15.96
C GLY A 159 -4.40 6.56 -16.40
N ASP A 160 -3.34 7.34 -16.49
CA ASP A 160 -2.02 6.88 -16.92
C ASP A 160 -1.14 6.41 -15.75
N ALA A 161 -1.74 6.00 -14.63
CA ALA A 161 -1.01 5.54 -13.46
C ALA A 161 -0.08 4.36 -13.78
N THR A 162 1.12 4.43 -13.27
CA THR A 162 2.13 3.38 -13.39
C THR A 162 2.09 2.45 -12.19
N PHE A 163 2.48 1.18 -12.39
CA PHE A 163 2.41 0.13 -11.36
C PHE A 163 3.68 -0.68 -11.28
N LEU A 164 3.97 -1.18 -10.08
CA LEU A 164 5.02 -2.16 -9.84
C LEU A 164 4.63 -3.11 -8.70
N ASN A 165 4.52 -4.39 -9.01
CA ASN A 165 4.59 -5.46 -8.02
C ASN A 165 6.07 -5.78 -7.78
N LEU A 166 6.53 -5.57 -6.55
CA LEU A 166 7.92 -5.80 -6.15
C LEU A 166 8.30 -7.29 -6.14
N ASP A 167 7.32 -8.18 -6.06
CA ASP A 167 7.55 -9.63 -5.88
C ASP A 167 8.54 -9.92 -4.73
N ALA A 168 8.35 -9.20 -3.62
CA ALA A 168 9.33 -9.10 -2.53
C ALA A 168 9.61 -10.44 -1.84
N PHE A 169 8.65 -11.37 -1.82
CA PHE A 169 8.90 -12.71 -1.28
C PHE A 169 10.01 -13.42 -2.04
N TRP A 170 9.95 -13.48 -3.36
CA TRP A 170 10.98 -14.13 -4.17
C TRP A 170 12.28 -13.35 -4.18
N TYR A 171 12.21 -12.02 -4.14
CA TYR A 171 13.38 -11.17 -4.01
C TYR A 171 14.22 -11.52 -2.75
N VAL A 172 13.58 -11.75 -1.62
CA VAL A 172 14.28 -12.04 -0.35
C VAL A 172 14.65 -13.52 -0.22
N VAL A 173 13.74 -14.44 -0.57
CA VAL A 173 13.92 -15.87 -0.29
C VAL A 173 14.69 -16.60 -1.39
N PHE A 174 14.39 -16.30 -2.64
CA PHE A 174 15.00 -16.91 -3.81
C PHE A 174 15.16 -15.90 -4.95
N PRO A 175 16.16 -15.01 -4.88
CA PRO A 175 16.33 -13.92 -5.85
C PRO A 175 16.39 -14.35 -7.32
N TYR A 176 16.81 -15.59 -7.58
CA TYR A 176 16.85 -16.16 -8.93
C TYR A 176 15.46 -16.28 -9.58
N PHE A 177 14.40 -16.40 -8.77
CA PHE A 177 13.00 -16.50 -9.24
C PHE A 177 12.25 -15.17 -9.16
N HIS A 178 12.93 -14.10 -8.72
CA HIS A 178 12.35 -12.77 -8.62
C HIS A 178 11.96 -12.22 -9.99
N GLN A 179 10.70 -11.87 -10.16
CA GLN A 179 10.13 -11.35 -11.40
C GLN A 179 9.15 -10.20 -11.08
N PRO A 180 9.65 -8.97 -10.93
CA PRO A 180 8.78 -7.81 -10.72
C PRO A 180 7.83 -7.64 -11.93
N GLU A 181 6.57 -7.31 -11.64
CA GLU A 181 5.52 -7.14 -12.66
C GLU A 181 5.13 -5.66 -12.74
N THR A 182 5.14 -5.11 -13.94
CA THR A 182 4.78 -3.70 -14.20
C THR A 182 3.51 -3.55 -15.03
N ASP A 183 2.94 -4.65 -15.53
CA ASP A 183 1.71 -4.63 -16.29
C ASP A 183 0.51 -4.44 -15.35
N ILE A 184 0.01 -3.22 -15.29
CA ILE A 184 -1.15 -2.85 -14.46
C ILE A 184 -2.43 -3.60 -14.90
N ASP A 185 -2.54 -3.98 -16.17
CA ASP A 185 -3.72 -4.66 -16.71
C ASP A 185 -3.90 -6.05 -16.11
N THR A 186 -2.82 -6.67 -15.64
CA THR A 186 -2.87 -7.93 -14.87
C THR A 186 -3.70 -7.81 -13.60
N PHE A 187 -3.79 -6.61 -13.04
CA PHE A 187 -4.54 -6.30 -11.82
C PHE A 187 -5.87 -5.59 -12.10
N SER A 188 -6.24 -5.41 -13.37
CA SER A 188 -7.54 -4.88 -13.73
C SER A 188 -8.65 -5.86 -13.36
N GLY A 189 -9.81 -5.33 -13.00
CA GLY A 189 -10.91 -6.19 -12.60
C GLY A 189 -12.19 -5.42 -12.29
N ASN A 190 -13.21 -6.17 -11.94
CA ASN A 190 -14.49 -5.57 -11.58
C ASN A 190 -14.42 -4.96 -10.18
N VAL A 191 -14.41 -3.63 -10.13
CA VAL A 191 -14.49 -2.87 -8.88
C VAL A 191 -15.84 -3.18 -8.20
N ARG A 192 -15.78 -3.52 -6.92
CA ARG A 192 -16.96 -3.77 -6.07
C ARG A 192 -17.00 -2.73 -4.96
N PRO A 193 -17.66 -1.57 -5.19
CA PRO A 193 -17.66 -0.48 -4.22
C PRO A 193 -18.13 -0.93 -2.84
N LEU A 194 -17.42 -0.50 -1.82
CA LEU A 194 -17.83 -0.74 -0.44
C LEU A 194 -19.09 0.09 -0.09
N PRO A 195 -19.97 -0.42 0.74
CA PRO A 195 -21.16 0.34 1.15
C PRO A 195 -20.77 1.62 1.89
N ALA A 196 -21.56 2.66 1.70
CA ALA A 196 -21.38 3.90 2.44
C ALA A 196 -21.55 3.64 3.95
N VAL A 197 -20.68 4.25 4.76
CA VAL A 197 -20.79 4.17 6.21
C VAL A 197 -22.01 4.98 6.66
N THR A 198 -22.95 4.34 7.33
CA THR A 198 -24.11 4.98 7.97
C THR A 198 -23.88 5.04 9.47
N LEU A 199 -23.85 6.24 10.02
CA LEU A 199 -23.79 6.43 11.47
C LEU A 199 -25.17 6.26 12.06
N ALA A 200 -25.36 5.24 12.92
CA ALA A 200 -26.53 5.13 13.75
C ALA A 200 -26.32 6.00 15.01
N PHE A 201 -26.98 7.14 15.08
CA PHE A 201 -27.01 7.91 16.32
C PHE A 201 -28.00 7.23 17.29
N PRO A 202 -27.58 6.96 18.54
CA PRO A 202 -28.53 6.52 19.56
C PRO A 202 -29.60 7.59 19.74
N LYS A 203 -30.84 7.17 19.73
CA LYS A 203 -32.01 8.04 20.03
C LYS A 203 -32.01 8.44 21.50
#